data_cc3f76f27908083e668e66cb55f3d96f
#
_entry.id   cc3f76f27908083e668e66cb55f3d96f
#
_cell.length_a   1.000
_cell.length_b   1.000
_cell.length_c   1.000
_cell.angle_alpha   90.00
_cell.angle_beta   90.00
_cell.angle_gamma   90.00
#
_symmetry.space_group_name_H-M   'P 1'
#
loop_
_entity.id
_entity.type
_entity.pdbx_description
1 polymer ?
#
loop_
_entity_poly.entity_id
_entity_poly.type
_entity_poly.pdbx_seq_one_letter_code
_entity_poly.pdbx_strand_id
1 'polypeptide(L)'
;MKTLKKIFKGQVLSIYIALVVIMVLFSILSPNFMTLSNMLTVLRQIAGIGIMACGMMFVMLLGNVDLSVGTQISLLGIIMSYSMVNLKLGIFPSILIGIVVGLLIGLINGLIITYCKIPSMIATLGTSWIFQGISYTICKAQPIFGFPSGFATLGQGLFLGIPIPIYLFIICCIIASVVFNKTAYGRTLYAAGSNDEAAKLAGVNVNRMKVSSYIICACFSILASIVFLSRVNSGNASTGIGQEMNVLTACVLGGICFTGGDGQVSGTIAGVMIIGVIQNGLVMLGAGEYVQLMVKGLILIFALSIDTIKKFIESRKPTTAG
;
A
#
# COMPACT_ATOMS: atom_id res chain seq x y z
N MET A 1 -21.41 14.07 15.83
CA MET A 1 -21.66 12.81 16.57
C MET A 1 -22.10 11.63 15.68
N LYS A 2 -22.94 11.77 14.65
CA LYS A 2 -23.29 10.64 13.73
C LYS A 2 -22.09 10.12 12.93
N THR A 3 -21.10 10.95 12.62
CA THR A 3 -19.90 10.58 11.86
C THR A 3 -18.91 9.72 12.67
N LEU A 4 -18.78 9.98 13.98
CA LEU A 4 -17.95 9.17 14.88
C LEU A 4 -18.52 7.76 15.09
N LYS A 5 -19.85 7.61 15.18
CA LYS A 5 -20.50 6.29 15.26
C LYS A 5 -20.33 5.44 14.00
N LYS A 6 -20.11 6.07 12.83
CA LYS A 6 -19.86 5.37 11.57
C LYS A 6 -18.39 4.89 11.45
N ILE A 7 -17.45 5.58 12.13
CA ILE A 7 -16.02 5.25 12.16
C ILE A 7 -15.75 3.99 13.01
N PHE A 8 -16.53 3.77 14.05
CA PHE A 8 -16.45 2.59 14.92
C PHE A 8 -17.55 1.57 14.61
N LYS A 9 -17.75 1.21 13.34
CA LYS A 9 -18.41 -0.06 13.04
C LYS A 9 -17.61 -1.18 13.72
N GLY A 10 -18.26 -2.13 14.35
CA GLY A 10 -17.63 -3.16 15.19
C GLY A 10 -16.43 -3.88 14.59
N GLN A 11 -16.33 -3.90 13.23
CA GLN A 11 -15.20 -4.47 12.50
C GLN A 11 -13.91 -3.66 12.67
N VAL A 12 -13.97 -2.33 12.51
CA VAL A 12 -12.78 -1.47 12.67
C VAL A 12 -12.30 -1.48 14.12
N LEU A 13 -13.24 -1.49 15.08
CA LEU A 13 -12.90 -1.59 16.50
C LEU A 13 -12.15 -2.89 16.82
N SER A 14 -12.58 -4.03 16.25
CA SER A 14 -11.89 -5.30 16.49
C SER A 14 -10.46 -5.31 15.95
N ILE A 15 -10.18 -4.62 14.85
CA ILE A 15 -8.82 -4.49 14.29
C ILE A 15 -7.93 -3.65 15.23
N TYR A 16 -8.45 -2.54 15.77
CA TYR A 16 -7.70 -1.73 16.73
C TYR A 16 -7.46 -2.47 18.05
N ILE A 17 -8.43 -3.28 18.52
CA ILE A 17 -8.23 -4.15 19.69
C ILE A 17 -7.11 -5.16 19.41
N ALA A 18 -7.11 -5.80 18.24
CA ALA A 18 -6.04 -6.71 17.85
C ALA A 18 -4.67 -6.01 17.83
N LEU A 19 -4.60 -4.78 17.29
CA LEU A 19 -3.38 -3.97 17.30
C LEU A 19 -2.89 -3.75 18.73
N VAL A 20 -3.75 -3.32 19.65
CA VAL A 20 -3.38 -3.09 21.05
C VAL A 20 -2.90 -4.37 21.71
N VAL A 21 -3.59 -5.50 21.50
CA VAL A 21 -3.19 -6.80 22.05
C VAL A 21 -1.78 -7.20 21.57
N ILE A 22 -1.50 -7.01 20.26
CA ILE A 22 -0.18 -7.33 19.68
C ILE A 22 0.89 -6.39 20.25
N MET A 23 0.60 -5.09 20.41
CA MET A 23 1.53 -4.14 21.05
C MET A 23 1.83 -4.52 22.50
N VAL A 24 0.82 -4.89 23.28
CA VAL A 24 1.01 -5.35 24.67
C VAL A 24 1.85 -6.63 24.70
N LEU A 25 1.58 -7.59 23.81
CA LEU A 25 2.35 -8.82 23.72
C LEU A 25 3.85 -8.53 23.49
N PHE A 26 4.19 -7.71 22.49
CA PHE A 26 5.59 -7.38 22.23
C PHE A 26 6.22 -6.51 23.33
N SER A 27 5.43 -5.71 24.05
CA SER A 27 5.89 -4.94 25.21
C SER A 27 6.31 -5.84 26.38
N ILE A 28 5.61 -6.97 26.55
CA ILE A 28 5.96 -7.97 27.59
C ILE A 28 7.21 -8.75 27.15
N LEU A 29 7.32 -9.08 25.86
CA LEU A 29 8.40 -9.91 25.31
C LEU A 29 9.72 -9.13 25.15
N SER A 30 9.67 -7.81 24.96
CA SER A 30 10.85 -6.97 24.76
C SER A 30 10.73 -5.64 25.54
N PRO A 31 11.57 -5.39 26.56
CA PRO A 31 11.51 -4.14 27.35
C PRO A 31 11.72 -2.86 26.52
N ASN A 32 12.45 -2.97 25.41
CA ASN A 32 12.75 -1.84 24.54
C ASN A 32 11.67 -1.57 23.48
N PHE A 33 10.65 -2.42 23.38
CA PHE A 33 9.63 -2.32 22.33
C PHE A 33 8.85 -1.00 22.38
N MET A 34 8.39 -0.57 23.57
CA MET A 34 7.59 0.65 23.75
C MET A 34 8.42 1.93 23.91
N THR A 35 9.75 1.88 23.68
CA THR A 35 10.55 3.12 23.73
C THR A 35 10.16 4.08 22.61
N LEU A 36 10.21 5.38 22.86
CA LEU A 36 9.88 6.41 21.86
C LEU A 36 10.72 6.25 20.59
N SER A 37 12.01 5.94 20.74
CA SER A 37 12.92 5.70 19.59
C SER A 37 12.44 4.54 18.72
N ASN A 38 12.02 3.43 19.34
CA ASN A 38 11.51 2.28 18.59
C ASN A 38 10.17 2.60 17.93
N MET A 39 9.25 3.28 18.61
CA MET A 39 7.97 3.68 18.03
C MET A 39 8.15 4.60 16.81
N LEU A 40 9.08 5.56 16.86
CA LEU A 40 9.41 6.39 15.71
C LEU A 40 10.03 5.55 14.57
N THR A 41 10.80 4.53 14.91
CA THR A 41 11.36 3.59 13.91
C THR A 41 10.26 2.78 13.24
N VAL A 42 9.31 2.22 14.00
CA VAL A 42 8.12 1.53 13.47
C VAL A 42 7.36 2.44 12.51
N LEU A 43 7.01 3.65 12.97
CA LEU A 43 6.26 4.61 12.17
C LEU A 43 6.99 5.01 10.89
N ARG A 44 8.32 5.18 10.94
CA ARG A 44 9.15 5.43 9.76
C ARG A 44 9.13 4.25 8.78
N GLN A 45 9.19 3.02 9.29
CA GLN A 45 9.18 1.81 8.45
C GLN A 45 7.86 1.63 7.73
N ILE A 46 6.73 1.83 8.43
CA ILE A 46 5.40 1.62 7.86
C ILE A 46 4.94 2.74 6.93
N ALA A 47 5.57 3.92 6.98
CA ALA A 47 5.12 5.07 6.19
C ALA A 47 5.07 4.75 4.69
N GLY A 48 6.11 4.11 4.14
CA GLY A 48 6.13 3.71 2.74
C GLY A 48 5.06 2.68 2.39
N ILE A 49 4.90 1.65 3.24
CA ILE A 49 3.85 0.63 3.08
C ILE A 49 2.47 1.26 3.18
N GLY A 50 2.27 2.18 4.12
CA GLY A 50 1.02 2.88 4.32
C GLY A 50 0.63 3.78 3.15
N ILE A 51 1.60 4.49 2.55
CA ILE A 51 1.37 5.29 1.34
C ILE A 51 0.90 4.37 0.20
N MET A 52 1.57 3.24 -0.04
CA MET A 52 1.14 2.26 -1.05
C MET A 52 -0.23 1.68 -0.73
N ALA A 53 -0.53 1.37 0.53
CA ALA A 53 -1.82 0.84 0.94
C ALA A 53 -2.95 1.82 0.65
N CYS A 54 -2.73 3.14 0.83
CA CYS A 54 -3.70 4.15 0.41
C CYS A 54 -3.99 4.09 -1.10
N GLY A 55 -2.97 3.86 -1.94
CA GLY A 55 -3.14 3.66 -3.38
C GLY A 55 -3.86 2.35 -3.72
N MET A 56 -3.44 1.25 -3.10
CA MET A 56 -4.02 -0.08 -3.31
C MET A 56 -5.53 -0.11 -3.00
N MET A 57 -5.99 0.68 -2.01
CA MET A 57 -7.42 0.78 -1.71
C MET A 57 -8.28 1.16 -2.91
N PHE A 58 -7.81 2.07 -3.79
CA PHE A 58 -8.55 2.49 -4.98
C PHE A 58 -8.78 1.32 -5.94
N VAL A 59 -7.81 0.43 -6.06
CA VAL A 59 -7.88 -0.74 -6.91
C VAL A 59 -8.71 -1.84 -6.25
N MET A 60 -8.48 -2.11 -4.96
CA MET A 60 -9.18 -3.17 -4.23
C MET A 60 -10.67 -2.89 -4.04
N LEU A 61 -11.08 -1.62 -3.85
CA LEU A 61 -12.49 -1.26 -3.77
C LEU A 61 -13.27 -1.56 -5.06
N LEU A 62 -12.60 -1.70 -6.22
CA LEU A 62 -13.20 -2.16 -7.49
C LEU A 62 -13.10 -3.69 -7.68
N GLY A 63 -12.72 -4.45 -6.66
CA GLY A 63 -12.54 -5.90 -6.74
C GLY A 63 -11.32 -6.32 -7.57
N ASN A 64 -10.34 -5.44 -7.74
CA ASN A 64 -9.09 -5.72 -8.44
C ASN A 64 -7.90 -5.66 -7.46
N VAL A 65 -6.75 -6.12 -7.91
CA VAL A 65 -5.50 -6.07 -7.14
C VAL A 65 -4.37 -5.61 -8.05
N ASP A 66 -3.41 -4.86 -7.51
CA ASP A 66 -2.18 -4.51 -8.20
C ASP A 66 -0.97 -5.14 -7.50
N LEU A 67 -0.55 -6.31 -7.97
CA LEU A 67 0.63 -7.01 -7.45
C LEU A 67 1.94 -6.45 -8.00
N SER A 68 1.88 -5.47 -8.89
CA SER A 68 3.09 -4.81 -9.39
C SER A 68 3.58 -3.64 -8.54
N VAL A 69 2.81 -3.21 -7.51
CA VAL A 69 3.16 -2.02 -6.69
C VAL A 69 4.54 -2.13 -6.04
N GLY A 70 4.97 -3.34 -5.64
CA GLY A 70 6.31 -3.58 -5.11
C GLY A 70 7.40 -3.31 -6.16
N THR A 71 7.28 -3.93 -7.33
CA THR A 71 8.25 -3.76 -8.40
C THR A 71 8.17 -2.38 -9.07
N GLN A 72 7.02 -1.70 -9.02
CA GLN A 72 6.90 -0.28 -9.37
C GLN A 72 7.87 0.57 -8.53
N ILE A 73 7.94 0.33 -7.20
CA ILE A 73 8.89 1.03 -6.33
C ILE A 73 10.32 0.80 -6.76
N SER A 74 10.68 -0.45 -7.07
CA SER A 74 12.02 -0.80 -7.55
C SER A 74 12.34 -0.07 -8.85
N LEU A 75 11.45 -0.16 -9.85
CA LEU A 75 11.66 0.46 -11.16
C LEU A 75 11.76 1.99 -11.07
N LEU A 76 10.80 2.62 -10.40
CA LEU A 76 10.81 4.07 -10.21
C LEU A 76 12.04 4.53 -9.42
N GLY A 77 12.41 3.76 -8.38
CA GLY A 77 13.63 4.02 -7.60
C GLY A 77 14.88 3.93 -8.45
N ILE A 78 15.03 2.90 -9.31
CA ILE A 78 16.17 2.77 -10.22
C ILE A 78 16.20 3.88 -11.27
N ILE A 79 15.05 4.22 -11.87
CA ILE A 79 14.99 5.30 -12.87
C ILE A 79 15.37 6.64 -12.25
N MET A 80 14.83 6.99 -11.07
CA MET A 80 15.21 8.21 -10.38
C MET A 80 16.68 8.21 -9.98
N SER A 81 17.20 7.08 -9.46
CA SER A 81 18.60 6.94 -9.09
C SER A 81 19.53 7.11 -10.28
N TYR A 82 19.24 6.42 -11.38
CA TYR A 82 20.01 6.52 -12.63
C TYR A 82 20.01 7.95 -13.17
N SER A 83 18.87 8.60 -13.14
CA SER A 83 18.73 10.01 -13.57
C SER A 83 19.55 10.97 -12.70
N MET A 84 19.54 10.78 -11.36
CA MET A 84 20.30 11.62 -10.44
C MET A 84 21.81 11.43 -10.55
N VAL A 85 22.26 10.17 -10.62
CA VAL A 85 23.68 9.82 -10.46
C VAL A 85 24.38 9.68 -11.83
N ASN A 86 23.82 8.89 -12.74
CA ASN A 86 24.46 8.60 -14.03
C ASN A 86 24.24 9.73 -15.04
N LEU A 87 23.01 10.27 -15.12
CA LEU A 87 22.69 11.39 -16.01
C LEU A 87 22.94 12.76 -15.37
N LYS A 88 23.24 12.82 -14.05
CA LYS A 88 23.54 14.04 -13.30
C LYS A 88 22.47 15.15 -13.43
N LEU A 89 21.20 14.76 -13.57
CA LEU A 89 20.09 15.71 -13.77
C LEU A 89 19.65 16.44 -12.50
N GLY A 90 20.16 16.06 -11.34
CA GLY A 90 19.71 16.61 -10.06
C GLY A 90 18.41 15.98 -9.55
N ILE A 91 17.94 16.42 -8.37
CA ILE A 91 16.81 15.80 -7.66
C ILE A 91 15.49 16.05 -8.39
N PHE A 92 15.17 17.31 -8.67
CA PHE A 92 13.85 17.70 -9.18
C PHE A 92 13.54 17.09 -10.57
N PRO A 93 14.41 17.19 -11.59
CA PRO A 93 14.17 16.55 -12.88
C PRO A 93 14.05 15.03 -12.77
N SER A 94 14.83 14.39 -11.90
CA SER A 94 14.78 12.94 -11.72
C SER A 94 13.46 12.48 -11.10
N ILE A 95 12.91 13.24 -10.14
CA ILE A 95 11.57 12.99 -9.61
C ILE A 95 10.52 13.18 -10.70
N LEU A 96 10.63 14.20 -11.53
CA LEU A 96 9.69 14.45 -12.63
C LEU A 96 9.67 13.28 -13.63
N ILE A 97 10.83 12.75 -13.99
CA ILE A 97 10.93 11.54 -14.82
C ILE A 97 10.23 10.36 -14.12
N GLY A 98 10.49 10.16 -12.81
CA GLY A 98 9.80 9.14 -12.01
C GLY A 98 8.28 9.29 -12.04
N ILE A 99 7.76 10.51 -11.95
CA ILE A 99 6.31 10.80 -12.04
C ILE A 99 5.76 10.39 -13.39
N VAL A 100 6.40 10.81 -14.48
CA VAL A 100 5.94 10.48 -15.86
C VAL A 100 5.91 8.96 -16.05
N VAL A 101 7.00 8.27 -15.68
CA VAL A 101 7.07 6.81 -15.82
C VAL A 101 6.03 6.12 -14.95
N GLY A 102 5.85 6.56 -13.71
CA GLY A 102 4.86 5.97 -12.80
C GLY A 102 3.42 6.13 -13.32
N LEU A 103 3.07 7.30 -13.85
CA LEU A 103 1.76 7.51 -14.49
C LEU A 103 1.55 6.60 -15.71
N LEU A 104 2.59 6.41 -16.53
CA LEU A 104 2.56 5.48 -17.67
C LEU A 104 2.36 4.02 -17.20
N ILE A 105 3.01 3.61 -16.12
CA ILE A 105 2.83 2.28 -15.52
C ILE A 105 1.38 2.08 -15.09
N GLY A 106 0.81 3.03 -14.34
CA GLY A 106 -0.59 2.95 -13.90
C GLY A 106 -1.56 2.92 -15.07
N LEU A 107 -1.31 3.73 -16.11
CA LEU A 107 -2.10 3.73 -17.33
C LEU A 107 -2.03 2.39 -18.06
N ILE A 108 -0.84 1.83 -18.24
CA ILE A 108 -0.62 0.54 -18.92
C ILE A 108 -1.36 -0.58 -18.17
N ASN A 109 -1.18 -0.70 -16.85
CA ASN A 109 -1.89 -1.71 -16.05
C ASN A 109 -3.41 -1.53 -16.14
N GLY A 110 -3.89 -0.29 -16.02
CA GLY A 110 -5.31 0.02 -16.13
C GLY A 110 -5.89 -0.35 -17.50
N LEU A 111 -5.18 -0.07 -18.59
CA LEU A 111 -5.62 -0.39 -19.95
C LEU A 111 -5.63 -1.89 -20.21
N ILE A 112 -4.56 -2.62 -19.83
CA ILE A 112 -4.46 -4.07 -20.01
C ILE A 112 -5.63 -4.77 -19.28
N ILE A 113 -5.88 -4.44 -18.03
CA ILE A 113 -6.93 -5.08 -17.24
C ILE A 113 -8.31 -4.74 -17.76
N THR A 114 -8.53 -3.49 -18.16
CA THR A 114 -9.86 -3.02 -18.54
C THR A 114 -10.26 -3.45 -19.96
N TYR A 115 -9.34 -3.32 -20.92
CA TYR A 115 -9.67 -3.51 -22.34
C TYR A 115 -9.25 -4.86 -22.87
N CYS A 116 -8.11 -5.42 -22.41
CA CYS A 116 -7.76 -6.81 -22.75
C CYS A 116 -8.49 -7.83 -21.87
N LYS A 117 -9.24 -7.36 -20.83
CA LYS A 117 -10.03 -8.19 -19.90
C LYS A 117 -9.23 -9.29 -19.20
N ILE A 118 -7.95 -9.08 -19.02
CA ILE A 118 -7.08 -10.01 -18.30
C ILE A 118 -7.35 -9.84 -16.78
N PRO A 119 -7.52 -10.95 -16.02
CA PRO A 119 -7.66 -10.87 -14.57
C PRO A 119 -6.53 -10.04 -13.94
N SER A 120 -6.89 -9.12 -13.04
CA SER A 120 -5.96 -8.13 -12.48
C SER A 120 -4.72 -8.76 -11.85
N MET A 121 -4.88 -9.85 -11.11
CA MET A 121 -3.75 -10.56 -10.51
C MET A 121 -2.76 -11.07 -11.55
N ILE A 122 -3.24 -11.66 -12.65
CA ILE A 122 -2.39 -12.22 -13.71
C ILE A 122 -1.68 -11.09 -14.46
N ALA A 123 -2.42 -10.05 -14.84
CA ALA A 123 -1.87 -8.89 -15.55
C ALA A 123 -0.78 -8.22 -14.73
N THR A 124 -1.05 -7.92 -13.44
CA THR A 124 -0.11 -7.21 -12.58
C THR A 124 1.07 -8.07 -12.14
N LEU A 125 0.94 -9.38 -12.04
CA LEU A 125 2.08 -10.29 -11.89
C LEU A 125 2.96 -10.28 -13.13
N GLY A 126 2.38 -10.33 -14.33
CA GLY A 126 3.14 -10.27 -15.58
C GLY A 126 3.90 -8.94 -15.71
N THR A 127 3.23 -7.81 -15.48
CA THR A 127 3.89 -6.49 -15.50
C THR A 127 4.91 -6.34 -14.37
N SER A 128 4.70 -6.96 -13.21
CA SER A 128 5.68 -7.01 -12.11
C SER A 128 7.02 -7.60 -12.57
N TRP A 129 6.99 -8.71 -13.28
CA TRP A 129 8.22 -9.33 -13.80
C TRP A 129 8.89 -8.47 -14.89
N ILE A 130 8.10 -7.83 -15.75
CA ILE A 130 8.64 -6.89 -16.75
C ILE A 130 9.34 -5.72 -16.05
N PHE A 131 8.70 -5.08 -15.05
CA PHE A 131 9.28 -3.96 -14.31
C PHE A 131 10.54 -4.37 -13.55
N GLN A 132 10.52 -5.57 -12.97
CA GLN A 132 11.69 -6.13 -12.30
C GLN A 132 12.85 -6.36 -13.27
N GLY A 133 12.58 -6.94 -14.45
CA GLY A 133 13.57 -7.16 -15.50
C GLY A 133 14.18 -5.85 -16.01
N ILE A 134 13.35 -4.83 -16.27
CA ILE A 134 13.81 -3.49 -16.66
C ILE A 134 14.70 -2.88 -15.57
N SER A 135 14.29 -3.01 -14.29
CA SER A 135 15.08 -2.50 -13.16
C SER A 135 16.47 -3.10 -13.12
N TYR A 136 16.59 -4.42 -13.22
CA TYR A 136 17.90 -5.10 -13.24
C TYR A 136 18.73 -4.77 -14.47
N THR A 137 18.10 -4.61 -15.63
CA THR A 137 18.79 -4.22 -16.87
C THR A 137 19.40 -2.83 -16.77
N ILE A 138 18.66 -1.84 -16.22
CA ILE A 138 19.16 -0.46 -16.08
C ILE A 138 20.33 -0.40 -15.09
N CYS A 139 20.18 -1.02 -13.91
CA CYS A 139 21.21 -0.95 -12.87
C CYS A 139 22.29 -2.04 -13.00
N LYS A 140 22.21 -2.93 -14.01
CA LYS A 140 23.13 -4.07 -14.20
C LYS A 140 23.25 -4.93 -12.94
N ALA A 141 22.14 -5.10 -12.22
CA ALA A 141 22.03 -5.80 -10.93
C ALA A 141 22.93 -5.23 -9.82
N GLN A 142 23.44 -4.00 -9.96
CA GLN A 142 24.26 -3.33 -8.95
C GLN A 142 23.48 -2.16 -8.33
N PRO A 143 23.60 -1.94 -7.01
CA PRO A 143 23.00 -0.78 -6.37
C PRO A 143 23.62 0.53 -6.87
N ILE A 144 22.80 1.58 -7.03
CA ILE A 144 23.24 2.92 -7.43
C ILE A 144 23.34 3.78 -6.16
N PHE A 145 24.54 4.31 -5.91
CA PHE A 145 24.86 5.18 -4.76
C PHE A 145 25.29 6.57 -5.24
N GLY A 146 25.41 7.52 -4.28
CA GLY A 146 25.97 8.84 -4.58
C GLY A 146 24.91 9.86 -4.97
N PHE A 147 23.77 9.86 -4.28
CA PHE A 147 22.71 10.83 -4.51
C PHE A 147 23.13 12.25 -4.14
N PRO A 148 22.58 13.28 -4.79
CA PRO A 148 22.83 14.67 -4.45
C PRO A 148 22.50 14.97 -2.97
N SER A 149 23.27 15.88 -2.36
CA SER A 149 23.03 16.34 -1.00
C SER A 149 21.60 16.86 -0.83
N GLY A 150 20.94 16.47 0.25
CA GLY A 150 19.56 16.86 0.54
C GLY A 150 18.50 15.84 0.12
N PHE A 151 18.79 14.89 -0.80
CA PHE A 151 17.79 13.88 -1.16
C PHE A 151 17.44 12.94 0.01
N ALA A 152 18.45 12.51 0.77
CA ALA A 152 18.27 11.67 1.96
C ALA A 152 17.35 12.32 3.02
N THR A 153 17.28 13.64 3.08
CA THR A 153 16.43 14.36 4.05
C THR A 153 14.95 14.00 3.89
N LEU A 154 14.48 13.68 2.69
CA LEU A 154 13.08 13.30 2.45
C LEU A 154 12.69 12.00 3.18
N GLY A 155 13.61 11.05 3.33
CA GLY A 155 13.37 9.76 3.98
C GLY A 155 13.95 9.61 5.38
N GLN A 156 15.03 10.34 5.67
CA GLN A 156 15.78 10.24 6.93
C GLN A 156 15.59 11.47 7.84
N GLY A 157 15.19 12.62 7.27
CA GLY A 157 15.04 13.87 8.00
C GLY A 157 13.96 13.83 9.07
N LEU A 158 14.15 14.69 10.07
CA LEU A 158 13.17 14.93 11.13
C LEU A 158 12.60 16.34 10.98
N PHE A 159 11.31 16.48 11.16
CA PHE A 159 10.64 17.75 11.29
C PHE A 159 9.90 17.75 12.63
N LEU A 160 10.19 18.72 13.51
CA LEU A 160 9.70 18.77 14.89
C LEU A 160 9.91 17.44 15.68
N GLY A 161 11.04 16.75 15.44
CA GLY A 161 11.36 15.49 16.10
C GLY A 161 10.65 14.25 15.53
N ILE A 162 9.80 14.42 14.50
CA ILE A 162 9.07 13.32 13.84
C ILE A 162 9.65 13.09 12.44
N PRO A 163 9.87 11.84 12.01
CA PRO A 163 10.35 11.53 10.66
C PRO A 163 9.44 12.08 9.56
N ILE A 164 10.01 12.72 8.54
CA ILE A 164 9.28 13.32 7.40
C ILE A 164 8.35 12.32 6.70
N PRO A 165 8.72 11.03 6.48
CA PRO A 165 7.83 10.05 5.88
C PRO A 165 6.48 9.88 6.59
N ILE A 166 6.42 10.11 7.91
CA ILE A 166 5.18 9.99 8.68
C ILE A 166 4.18 11.08 8.27
N TYR A 167 4.67 12.32 8.09
CA TYR A 167 3.81 13.42 7.61
C TYR A 167 3.26 13.12 6.21
N LEU A 168 4.10 12.60 5.30
CA LEU A 168 3.66 12.19 3.96
C LEU A 168 2.59 11.10 4.04
N PHE A 169 2.76 10.11 4.89
CA PHE A 169 1.76 9.06 5.10
C PHE A 169 0.45 9.63 5.63
N ILE A 170 0.48 10.53 6.63
CA ILE A 170 -0.71 11.18 7.16
C ILE A 170 -1.43 12.00 6.08
N ILE A 171 -0.69 12.76 5.27
CA ILE A 171 -1.26 13.51 4.15
C ILE A 171 -1.94 12.57 3.15
N CYS A 172 -1.30 11.45 2.79
CA CYS A 172 -1.87 10.44 1.91
C CYS A 172 -3.17 9.84 2.50
N CYS A 173 -3.20 9.55 3.80
CA CYS A 173 -4.41 9.07 4.49
C CYS A 173 -5.53 10.11 4.47
N ILE A 174 -5.22 11.39 4.67
CA ILE A 174 -6.20 12.48 4.60
C ILE A 174 -6.76 12.58 3.18
N ILE A 175 -5.91 12.60 2.15
CA ILE A 175 -6.32 12.65 0.74
C ILE A 175 -7.23 11.46 0.41
N ALA A 176 -6.81 10.24 0.72
CA ALA A 176 -7.61 9.05 0.48
C ALA A 176 -8.96 9.12 1.23
N SER A 177 -8.95 9.52 2.49
CA SER A 177 -10.17 9.67 3.30
C SER A 177 -11.13 10.71 2.73
N VAL A 178 -10.63 11.86 2.27
CA VAL A 178 -11.44 12.90 1.62
C VAL A 178 -12.02 12.39 0.32
N VAL A 179 -11.20 11.75 -0.53
CA VAL A 179 -11.66 11.21 -1.82
C VAL A 179 -12.76 10.18 -1.60
N PHE A 180 -12.57 9.20 -0.73
CA PHE A 180 -13.55 8.14 -0.50
C PHE A 180 -14.85 8.63 0.17
N ASN A 181 -14.76 9.56 1.16
CA ASN A 181 -15.92 9.92 1.97
C ASN A 181 -16.63 11.18 1.49
N LYS A 182 -15.96 12.07 0.73
CA LYS A 182 -16.48 13.41 0.42
C LYS A 182 -16.71 13.66 -1.06
N THR A 183 -16.09 12.87 -1.96
CA THR A 183 -16.18 13.14 -3.41
C THR A 183 -17.21 12.25 -4.11
N ALA A 184 -17.67 12.69 -5.29
CA ALA A 184 -18.49 11.87 -6.17
C ALA A 184 -17.72 10.65 -6.67
N TYR A 185 -16.40 10.80 -6.91
CA TYR A 185 -15.52 9.70 -7.32
C TYR A 185 -15.53 8.54 -6.33
N GLY A 186 -15.39 8.85 -5.03
CA GLY A 186 -15.41 7.82 -3.99
C GLY A 186 -16.75 7.08 -3.93
N ARG A 187 -17.89 7.81 -3.98
CA ARG A 187 -19.21 7.18 -4.02
C ARG A 187 -19.40 6.26 -5.22
N THR A 188 -18.97 6.71 -6.38
CA THR A 188 -19.02 5.93 -7.62
C THR A 188 -18.13 4.70 -7.55
N LEU A 189 -16.95 4.81 -6.93
CA LEU A 189 -16.01 3.71 -6.73
C LEU A 189 -16.61 2.60 -5.86
N TYR A 190 -17.23 2.94 -4.72
CA TYR A 190 -17.94 1.97 -3.88
C TYR A 190 -19.13 1.33 -4.60
N ALA A 191 -19.92 2.11 -5.34
CA ALA A 191 -21.05 1.60 -6.10
C ALA A 191 -20.60 0.60 -7.19
N ALA A 192 -19.58 0.97 -7.97
CA ALA A 192 -19.03 0.11 -9.02
C ALA A 192 -18.38 -1.16 -8.46
N GLY A 193 -17.72 -1.06 -7.30
CA GLY A 193 -17.13 -2.22 -6.64
C GLY A 193 -18.14 -3.15 -5.99
N SER A 194 -19.29 -2.63 -5.57
CA SER A 194 -20.36 -3.46 -4.98
C SER A 194 -21.14 -4.23 -6.06
N ASN A 195 -21.42 -3.59 -7.20
CA ASN A 195 -22.10 -4.23 -8.35
C ASN A 195 -21.76 -3.47 -9.64
N ASP A 196 -20.87 -4.05 -10.44
CA ASP A 196 -20.37 -3.50 -11.71
C ASP A 196 -21.53 -3.28 -12.72
N GLU A 197 -22.47 -4.24 -12.82
CA GLU A 197 -23.60 -4.17 -13.77
C GLU A 197 -24.61 -3.10 -13.37
N ALA A 198 -24.98 -3.05 -12.09
CA ALA A 198 -25.91 -2.03 -11.60
C ALA A 198 -25.31 -0.62 -11.75
N ALA A 199 -24.01 -0.46 -11.51
CA ALA A 199 -23.33 0.81 -11.71
C ALA A 199 -23.34 1.25 -13.18
N LYS A 200 -23.12 0.33 -14.13
CA LYS A 200 -23.21 0.60 -15.56
C LYS A 200 -24.62 1.03 -15.96
N LEU A 201 -25.66 0.35 -15.47
CA LEU A 201 -27.06 0.71 -15.72
C LEU A 201 -27.41 2.11 -15.17
N ALA A 202 -26.77 2.51 -14.07
CA ALA A 202 -26.88 3.85 -13.50
C ALA A 202 -26.03 4.92 -14.24
N GLY A 203 -25.44 4.57 -15.40
CA GLY A 203 -24.66 5.50 -16.23
C GLY A 203 -23.20 5.68 -15.82
N VAL A 204 -22.67 4.86 -14.89
CA VAL A 204 -21.29 4.93 -14.47
C VAL A 204 -20.38 4.28 -15.53
N ASN A 205 -19.34 5.01 -15.96
CA ASN A 205 -18.31 4.43 -16.82
C ASN A 205 -17.28 3.66 -15.98
N VAL A 206 -17.60 2.38 -15.70
CA VAL A 206 -16.76 1.51 -14.86
C VAL A 206 -15.37 1.28 -15.46
N ASN A 207 -15.25 1.26 -16.80
CA ASN A 207 -13.94 1.15 -17.45
C ASN A 207 -13.02 2.32 -17.12
N ARG A 208 -13.54 3.55 -17.17
CA ARG A 208 -12.78 4.75 -16.75
C ARG A 208 -12.44 4.69 -15.27
N MET A 209 -13.34 4.19 -14.43
CA MET A 209 -13.08 4.01 -13.00
C MET A 209 -11.93 3.04 -12.76
N LYS A 210 -11.90 1.90 -13.45
CA LYS A 210 -10.81 0.91 -13.37
C LYS A 210 -9.46 1.54 -13.78
N VAL A 211 -9.40 2.15 -14.96
CA VAL A 211 -8.14 2.78 -15.43
C VAL A 211 -7.66 3.88 -14.47
N SER A 212 -8.56 4.77 -14.04
CA SER A 212 -8.18 5.85 -13.11
C SER A 212 -7.72 5.33 -11.76
N SER A 213 -8.28 4.22 -11.24
CA SER A 213 -7.85 3.62 -9.98
C SER A 213 -6.40 3.12 -10.03
N TYR A 214 -5.97 2.51 -11.15
CA TYR A 214 -4.57 2.12 -11.35
C TYR A 214 -3.64 3.32 -11.49
N ILE A 215 -4.04 4.38 -12.17
CA ILE A 215 -3.27 5.62 -12.27
C ILE A 215 -3.10 6.24 -10.88
N ILE A 216 -4.17 6.32 -10.08
CA ILE A 216 -4.11 6.82 -8.71
C ILE A 216 -3.21 5.94 -7.85
N CYS A 217 -3.33 4.61 -7.94
CA CYS A 217 -2.45 3.67 -7.23
C CYS A 217 -0.98 3.94 -7.57
N ALA A 218 -0.67 4.14 -8.86
CA ALA A 218 0.69 4.49 -9.30
C ALA A 218 1.17 5.84 -8.74
N CYS A 219 0.31 6.85 -8.58
CA CYS A 219 0.67 8.10 -7.92
C CYS A 219 1.16 7.88 -6.48
N PHE A 220 0.48 7.02 -5.73
CA PHE A 220 0.92 6.64 -4.39
C PHE A 220 2.20 5.79 -4.42
N SER A 221 2.37 4.92 -5.41
CA SER A 221 3.61 4.15 -5.62
C SER A 221 4.81 5.05 -5.92
N ILE A 222 4.63 6.15 -6.67
CA ILE A 222 5.66 7.16 -6.92
C ILE A 222 6.11 7.78 -5.59
N LEU A 223 5.17 8.25 -4.78
CA LEU A 223 5.47 8.85 -3.48
C LEU A 223 6.17 7.85 -2.55
N ALA A 224 5.69 6.62 -2.49
CA ALA A 224 6.32 5.56 -1.72
C ALA A 224 7.74 5.27 -2.22
N SER A 225 7.97 5.22 -3.53
CA SER A 225 9.29 5.02 -4.12
C SER A 225 10.29 6.11 -3.68
N ILE A 226 9.88 7.38 -3.68
CA ILE A 226 10.72 8.49 -3.18
C ILE A 226 11.06 8.28 -1.71
N VAL A 227 10.10 7.87 -0.87
CA VAL A 227 10.32 7.60 0.56
C VAL A 227 11.28 6.43 0.76
N PHE A 228 11.09 5.31 0.05
CA PHE A 228 11.98 4.15 0.14
C PHE A 228 13.39 4.49 -0.33
N LEU A 229 13.51 5.13 -1.49
CA LEU A 229 14.78 5.50 -2.10
C LEU A 229 15.59 6.47 -1.20
N SER A 230 14.94 7.52 -0.69
CA SER A 230 15.58 8.50 0.17
C SER A 230 15.92 7.94 1.56
N ARG A 231 15.12 7.00 2.07
CA ARG A 231 15.38 6.34 3.35
C ARG A 231 16.63 5.46 3.31
N VAL A 232 16.77 4.64 2.25
CA VAL A 232 17.92 3.74 2.08
C VAL A 232 19.14 4.48 1.52
N ASN A 233 18.93 5.64 0.89
CA ASN A 233 19.93 6.44 0.21
C ASN A 233 20.73 5.65 -0.85
N SER A 234 20.05 4.67 -1.46
CA SER A 234 20.59 3.88 -2.57
C SER A 234 19.46 3.33 -3.43
N GLY A 235 19.68 3.28 -4.74
CA GLY A 235 18.77 2.65 -5.70
C GLY A 235 19.10 1.17 -5.86
N ASN A 236 18.18 0.31 -5.41
CA ASN A 236 18.35 -1.14 -5.56
C ASN A 236 17.12 -1.75 -6.21
N ALA A 237 17.34 -2.57 -7.24
CA ALA A 237 16.26 -3.24 -7.98
C ALA A 237 15.44 -4.21 -7.13
N SER A 238 15.95 -4.67 -6.00
CA SER A 238 15.23 -5.57 -5.07
C SER A 238 14.43 -4.87 -3.96
N THR A 239 14.51 -3.54 -3.84
CA THR A 239 13.92 -2.78 -2.69
C THR A 239 12.43 -3.02 -2.51
N GLY A 240 11.69 -3.16 -3.60
CA GLY A 240 10.23 -3.30 -3.56
C GLY A 240 9.74 -4.75 -3.54
N ILE A 241 10.61 -5.74 -3.76
CA ILE A 241 10.19 -7.15 -3.82
C ILE A 241 9.56 -7.59 -2.50
N GLY A 242 8.36 -8.18 -2.58
CA GLY A 242 7.59 -8.64 -1.43
C GLY A 242 6.80 -7.54 -0.70
N GLN A 243 6.97 -6.25 -1.07
CA GLN A 243 6.19 -5.16 -0.48
C GLN A 243 4.72 -5.21 -0.92
N GLU A 244 4.43 -5.71 -2.11
CA GLU A 244 3.07 -5.94 -2.61
C GLU A 244 2.26 -6.84 -1.66
N MET A 245 2.89 -7.87 -1.09
CA MET A 245 2.24 -8.76 -0.13
C MET A 245 2.00 -8.08 1.22
N ASN A 246 2.95 -7.26 1.69
CA ASN A 246 2.77 -6.46 2.91
C ASN A 246 1.59 -5.48 2.76
N VAL A 247 1.50 -4.79 1.61
CA VAL A 247 0.44 -3.84 1.29
C VAL A 247 -0.91 -4.54 1.20
N LEU A 248 -0.99 -5.63 0.45
CA LEU A 248 -2.21 -6.43 0.30
C LEU A 248 -2.69 -6.93 1.66
N THR A 249 -1.79 -7.52 2.45
CA THR A 249 -2.11 -8.02 3.79
C THR A 249 -2.60 -6.89 4.70
N ALA A 250 -1.97 -5.72 4.68
CA ALA A 250 -2.40 -4.56 5.45
C ALA A 250 -3.81 -4.10 5.06
N CYS A 251 -4.13 -4.06 3.76
CA CYS A 251 -5.46 -3.70 3.27
C CYS A 251 -6.52 -4.71 3.71
N VAL A 252 -6.25 -6.01 3.56
CA VAL A 252 -7.18 -7.08 3.94
C VAL A 252 -7.39 -7.14 5.45
N LEU A 253 -6.31 -7.09 6.25
CA LEU A 253 -6.39 -6.96 7.72
C LEU A 253 -7.16 -5.72 8.13
N GLY A 254 -7.00 -4.63 7.37
CA GLY A 254 -7.74 -3.38 7.53
C GLY A 254 -9.23 -3.47 7.18
N GLY A 255 -9.69 -4.63 6.72
CA GLY A 255 -11.10 -4.89 6.40
C GLY A 255 -11.52 -4.39 5.04
N ILE A 256 -10.59 -4.22 4.09
CA ILE A 256 -10.94 -4.02 2.69
C ILE A 256 -11.35 -5.36 2.09
N CYS A 257 -12.56 -5.38 1.52
CA CYS A 257 -13.10 -6.57 0.90
C CYS A 257 -12.36 -6.90 -0.40
N PHE A 258 -11.87 -8.12 -0.51
CA PHE A 258 -11.15 -8.58 -1.70
C PHE A 258 -12.02 -8.59 -2.97
N THR A 259 -13.33 -8.73 -2.80
CA THR A 259 -14.31 -8.68 -3.92
C THR A 259 -14.76 -7.27 -4.26
N GLY A 260 -14.27 -6.25 -3.55
CA GLY A 260 -14.64 -4.85 -3.76
C GLY A 260 -15.86 -4.39 -2.96
N GLY A 261 -16.19 -3.12 -3.11
CA GLY A 261 -17.41 -2.50 -2.58
C GLY A 261 -17.42 -2.16 -1.10
N ASP A 262 -16.46 -2.63 -0.29
CA ASP A 262 -16.38 -2.30 1.14
C ASP A 262 -14.94 -2.13 1.60
N GLY A 263 -14.72 -1.19 2.51
CA GLY A 263 -13.41 -0.88 3.09
C GLY A 263 -13.33 0.55 3.59
N GLN A 264 -12.45 0.81 4.54
CA GLN A 264 -12.27 2.13 5.15
C GLN A 264 -10.79 2.46 5.36
N VAL A 265 -10.42 3.73 5.16
CA VAL A 265 -9.04 4.21 5.36
C VAL A 265 -8.56 3.96 6.79
N SER A 266 -9.42 4.19 7.80
CA SER A 266 -9.09 3.95 9.20
C SER A 266 -8.75 2.49 9.50
N GLY A 267 -9.45 1.55 8.85
CA GLY A 267 -9.12 0.13 8.95
C GLY A 267 -7.76 -0.18 8.31
N THR A 268 -7.51 0.34 7.11
CA THR A 268 -6.22 0.17 6.43
C THR A 268 -5.05 0.72 7.24
N ILE A 269 -5.21 1.88 7.90
CA ILE A 269 -4.20 2.42 8.81
C ILE A 269 -3.91 1.41 9.92
N ALA A 270 -4.94 0.84 10.57
CA ALA A 270 -4.74 -0.17 11.60
C ALA A 270 -4.06 -1.43 11.06
N GLY A 271 -4.41 -1.90 9.86
CA GLY A 271 -3.74 -3.03 9.20
C GLY A 271 -2.26 -2.77 8.92
N VAL A 272 -1.92 -1.57 8.42
CA VAL A 272 -0.53 -1.14 8.21
C VAL A 272 0.24 -1.12 9.53
N MET A 273 -0.38 -0.60 10.60
CA MET A 273 0.21 -0.58 11.94
C MET A 273 0.48 -2.00 12.46
N ILE A 274 -0.47 -2.92 12.29
CA ILE A 274 -0.31 -4.33 12.70
C ILE A 274 0.89 -4.96 12.00
N ILE A 275 0.99 -4.83 10.67
CA ILE A 275 2.12 -5.37 9.89
C ILE A 275 3.45 -4.79 10.40
N GLY A 276 3.53 -3.47 10.59
CA GLY A 276 4.75 -2.82 11.06
C GLY A 276 5.15 -3.23 12.48
N VAL A 277 4.18 -3.31 13.39
CA VAL A 277 4.38 -3.75 14.79
C VAL A 277 4.88 -5.19 14.84
N ILE A 278 4.29 -6.09 14.04
CA ILE A 278 4.74 -7.49 14.00
C ILE A 278 6.15 -7.58 13.41
N GLN A 279 6.43 -6.89 12.29
CA GLN A 279 7.77 -6.91 11.69
C GLN A 279 8.83 -6.39 12.66
N ASN A 280 8.59 -5.25 13.29
CA ASN A 280 9.51 -4.67 14.26
C ASN A 280 9.65 -5.55 15.51
N GLY A 281 8.56 -6.06 16.05
CA GLY A 281 8.58 -6.94 17.21
C GLY A 281 9.38 -8.22 16.97
N LEU A 282 9.22 -8.84 15.80
CA LEU A 282 10.02 -10.00 15.41
C LEU A 282 11.52 -9.68 15.31
N VAL A 283 11.88 -8.52 14.75
CA VAL A 283 13.27 -8.05 14.70
C VAL A 283 13.83 -7.85 16.11
N MET A 284 13.07 -7.26 17.03
CA MET A 284 13.49 -7.05 18.42
C MET A 284 13.65 -8.34 19.21
N LEU A 285 12.93 -9.39 18.83
CA LEU A 285 13.09 -10.73 19.40
C LEU A 285 14.24 -11.54 18.75
N GLY A 286 14.99 -10.93 17.82
CA GLY A 286 16.09 -11.58 17.11
C GLY A 286 15.64 -12.60 16.06
N ALA A 287 14.37 -12.55 15.62
CA ALA A 287 13.88 -13.43 14.57
C ALA A 287 14.56 -13.13 13.22
N GLY A 288 15.19 -14.14 12.65
CA GLY A 288 15.83 -14.03 11.34
C GLY A 288 14.82 -13.74 10.21
N GLU A 289 15.34 -13.28 9.06
CA GLU A 289 14.53 -12.88 7.91
C GLU A 289 13.59 -14.00 7.43
N TYR A 290 14.04 -15.25 7.43
CA TYR A 290 13.23 -16.39 6.99
C TYR A 290 12.03 -16.66 7.93
N VAL A 291 12.20 -16.46 9.24
CA VAL A 291 11.11 -16.56 10.21
C VAL A 291 10.09 -15.45 9.97
N GLN A 292 10.56 -14.24 9.72
CA GLN A 292 9.68 -13.11 9.37
C GLN A 292 8.87 -13.39 8.10
N LEU A 293 9.47 -14.01 7.06
CA LEU A 293 8.77 -14.43 5.85
C LEU A 293 7.68 -15.47 6.14
N MET A 294 7.96 -16.48 6.96
CA MET A 294 6.95 -17.47 7.36
C MET A 294 5.78 -16.82 8.11
N VAL A 295 6.07 -15.94 9.05
CA VAL A 295 5.03 -15.24 9.82
C VAL A 295 4.18 -14.35 8.91
N LYS A 296 4.76 -13.63 7.96
CA LYS A 296 4.02 -12.84 6.97
C LYS A 296 3.06 -13.69 6.15
N GLY A 297 3.50 -14.85 5.68
CA GLY A 297 2.66 -15.79 4.95
C GLY A 297 1.48 -16.31 5.79
N LEU A 298 1.73 -16.67 7.04
CA LEU A 298 0.69 -17.11 7.98
C LEU A 298 -0.34 -15.99 8.24
N ILE A 299 0.11 -14.75 8.44
CA ILE A 299 -0.77 -13.60 8.65
C ILE A 299 -1.66 -13.36 7.43
N LEU A 300 -1.10 -13.46 6.21
CA LEU A 300 -1.88 -13.28 4.97
C LEU A 300 -2.96 -14.35 4.86
N ILE A 301 -2.62 -15.62 5.06
CA ILE A 301 -3.58 -16.73 5.02
C ILE A 301 -4.67 -16.53 6.06
N PHE A 302 -4.30 -16.16 7.29
CA PHE A 302 -5.24 -15.90 8.37
C PHE A 302 -6.18 -14.75 8.06
N ALA A 303 -5.65 -13.64 7.52
CA ALA A 303 -6.44 -12.47 7.13
C ALA A 303 -7.49 -12.81 6.06
N LEU A 304 -7.08 -13.54 5.01
CA LEU A 304 -7.99 -13.97 3.94
C LEU A 304 -9.02 -14.99 4.42
N SER A 305 -8.62 -15.89 5.33
CA SER A 305 -9.53 -16.88 5.92
C SER A 305 -10.67 -16.22 6.70
N ILE A 306 -10.38 -15.18 7.47
CA ILE A 306 -11.41 -14.43 8.22
C ILE A 306 -12.42 -13.79 7.27
N ASP A 307 -11.97 -13.17 6.17
CA ASP A 307 -12.86 -12.55 5.19
C ASP A 307 -13.78 -13.59 4.54
N THR A 308 -13.24 -14.75 4.17
CA THR A 308 -13.99 -15.85 3.58
C THR A 308 -15.02 -16.43 4.55
N ILE A 309 -14.62 -16.66 5.81
CA ILE A 309 -15.53 -17.20 6.84
C ILE A 309 -16.67 -16.24 7.11
N LYS A 310 -16.40 -14.92 7.21
CA LYS A 310 -17.46 -13.92 7.40
C LYS A 310 -18.49 -13.96 6.29
N LYS A 311 -18.05 -13.97 5.04
CA LYS A 311 -18.96 -14.06 3.86
C LYS A 311 -19.80 -15.32 3.89
N PHE A 312 -19.22 -16.46 4.26
CA PHE A 312 -19.92 -17.73 4.38
C PHE A 312 -21.00 -17.68 5.47
N ILE A 313 -20.72 -17.05 6.60
CA ILE A 313 -21.70 -16.88 7.69
C ILE A 313 -22.82 -15.92 7.26
N GLU A 314 -22.49 -14.81 6.57
CA GLU A 314 -23.46 -13.84 6.09
C GLU A 314 -24.39 -14.43 5.01
N SER A 315 -23.86 -15.28 4.11
CA SER A 315 -24.67 -15.95 3.08
C SER A 315 -25.66 -16.97 3.64
N ARG A 316 -25.45 -17.46 4.86
CA ARG A 316 -26.34 -18.41 5.55
C ARG A 316 -27.43 -17.76 6.40
N LYS A 317 -27.40 -16.44 6.62
CA LYS A 317 -28.51 -15.76 7.33
C LYS A 317 -29.73 -15.77 6.42
N PRO A 318 -30.86 -16.37 6.85
CA PRO A 318 -32.08 -16.35 6.05
C PRO A 318 -32.47 -14.90 5.82
N THR A 319 -32.74 -14.57 4.56
CA THR A 319 -33.38 -13.31 4.19
C THR A 319 -34.73 -13.29 4.91
N THR A 320 -34.83 -12.61 6.04
CA THR A 320 -36.14 -12.31 6.64
C THR A 320 -36.86 -11.42 5.63
N ALA A 321 -37.66 -12.07 4.77
CA ALA A 321 -38.67 -11.41 3.97
C ALA A 321 -39.64 -10.76 4.94
N GLY A 322 -39.62 -9.45 5.00
CA GLY A 322 -40.62 -8.60 5.61
C GLY A 322 -41.33 -7.82 4.51
#